data_b7c8e80e5043327cab9c149c871c5726
#
_entry.id   b7c8e80e5043327cab9c149c871c5726
#
_cell.length_a   1.000
_cell.length_b   1.000
_cell.length_c   1.000
_cell.angle_alpha   90.00
_cell.angle_beta   90.00
_cell.angle_gamma   90.00
#
_symmetry.space_group_name_H-M   'P 1'
#
loop_
_entity.id
_entity.type
_entity.pdbx_description
1 polymer ?
#
loop_
_entity_poly.entity_id
_entity_poly.type
_entity_poly.pdbx_seq_one_letter_code
_entity_poly.pdbx_strand_id
1 'polypeptide(L)'
;MSKWLLRGLVFAALMVIVRLLQGAMINAWETRAGLISIVLVVLFAIAVFAWGVLDGQADARANPDPDRREDLAMRWLLAGLFAGIVSGAVTWFISVFYKSLYVEALLNEITTFAAFTALLVFLAAIAGTAIGRWVVDRRADQTPHLHRAGGDEDRADTDVFAAVRTDDASEAKTSEVRREDQR
;
A
#
# COMPACT_ATOMS: atom_id res chain seq x y z
N MET A 1 15.88 4.25 13.09
CA MET A 1 15.71 4.78 11.72
C MET A 1 14.25 4.59 11.31
N SER A 2 13.64 5.57 10.64
CA SER A 2 12.27 5.43 10.14
C SER A 2 12.23 4.36 9.03
N LYS A 3 11.19 3.53 9.01
CA LYS A 3 11.05 2.41 8.06
C LYS A 3 11.13 2.88 6.58
N TRP A 4 10.63 4.09 6.28
CA TRP A 4 10.69 4.65 4.92
C TRP A 4 12.12 5.02 4.49
N LEU A 5 12.95 5.51 5.43
CA LEU A 5 14.34 5.89 5.14
C LEU A 5 15.19 4.65 4.79
N LEU A 6 15.00 3.56 5.53
CA LEU A 6 15.69 2.29 5.24
C LEU A 6 15.33 1.77 3.84
N ARG A 7 14.05 1.80 3.47
CA ARG A 7 13.61 1.42 2.12
C ARG A 7 14.25 2.32 1.06
N GLY A 8 14.19 3.65 1.28
CA GLY A 8 14.79 4.62 0.38
C GLY A 8 16.30 4.40 0.18
N LEU A 9 17.03 4.11 1.25
CA LEU A 9 18.46 3.83 1.19
C LEU A 9 18.77 2.53 0.43
N VAL A 10 18.04 1.46 0.68
CA VAL A 10 18.23 0.18 -0.02
C VAL A 10 17.97 0.33 -1.51
N PHE A 11 16.87 0.99 -1.90
CA PHE A 11 16.56 1.20 -3.30
C PHE A 11 17.45 2.26 -3.97
N ALA A 12 17.97 3.24 -3.22
CA ALA A 12 19.02 4.13 -3.73
C ALA A 12 20.28 3.33 -4.09
N ALA A 13 20.77 2.50 -3.17
CA ALA A 13 21.94 1.66 -3.41
C ALA A 13 21.71 0.69 -4.59
N LEU A 14 20.54 0.03 -4.63
CA LEU A 14 20.19 -0.88 -5.72
C LEU A 14 20.14 -0.15 -7.07
N MET A 15 19.59 1.07 -7.12
CA MET A 15 19.53 1.87 -8.35
C MET A 15 20.92 2.31 -8.81
N VAL A 16 21.82 2.67 -7.89
CA VAL A 16 23.24 2.95 -8.24
C VAL A 16 23.88 1.71 -8.86
N ILE A 17 23.69 0.52 -8.27
CA ILE A 17 24.21 -0.73 -8.82
C ILE A 17 23.64 -1.01 -10.22
N VAL A 18 22.35 -0.82 -10.42
CA VAL A 18 21.69 -0.95 -11.74
C VAL A 18 22.35 -0.04 -12.77
N ARG A 19 22.61 1.22 -12.42
CA ARG A 19 23.25 2.17 -13.34
C ARG A 19 24.71 1.82 -13.64
N LEU A 20 25.46 1.35 -12.66
CA LEU A 20 26.83 0.88 -12.88
C LEU A 20 26.87 -0.35 -13.80
N LEU A 21 26.00 -1.30 -13.57
CA LEU A 21 25.86 -2.49 -14.44
C LEU A 21 25.41 -2.10 -15.84
N GLN A 22 24.44 -1.20 -15.95
CA GLN A 22 23.96 -0.66 -17.23
C GLN A 22 25.12 -0.02 -18.02
N GLY A 23 25.91 0.86 -17.40
CA GLY A 23 27.05 1.50 -18.05
C GLY A 23 28.10 0.48 -18.51
N ALA A 24 28.45 -0.48 -17.65
CA ALA A 24 29.42 -1.52 -17.99
C ALA A 24 28.93 -2.45 -19.13
N MET A 25 27.66 -2.87 -19.08
CA MET A 25 27.08 -3.77 -20.08
C MET A 25 26.88 -3.08 -21.43
N ILE A 26 26.43 -1.82 -21.45
CA ILE A 26 26.27 -1.06 -22.69
C ILE A 26 27.61 -0.85 -23.38
N ASN A 27 28.66 -0.54 -22.63
CA ASN A 27 30.00 -0.44 -23.21
C ASN A 27 30.53 -1.77 -23.80
N ALA A 28 30.12 -2.91 -23.24
CA ALA A 28 30.49 -4.23 -23.76
C ALA A 28 29.64 -4.66 -24.96
N TRP A 29 28.37 -4.26 -25.02
CA TRP A 29 27.39 -4.67 -26.04
C TRP A 29 26.51 -3.51 -26.51
N GLU A 30 27.09 -2.54 -27.19
CA GLU A 30 26.42 -1.30 -27.65
C GLU A 30 25.14 -1.57 -28.48
N THR A 31 25.19 -2.59 -29.33
CA THR A 31 24.03 -2.97 -30.19
C THR A 31 22.80 -3.44 -29.41
N ARG A 32 22.97 -3.80 -28.14
CA ARG A 32 21.90 -4.31 -27.25
C ARG A 32 21.55 -3.35 -26.11
N ALA A 33 22.01 -2.10 -26.17
CA ALA A 33 21.85 -1.11 -25.10
C ALA A 33 20.40 -0.94 -24.63
N GLY A 34 19.44 -0.86 -25.56
CA GLY A 34 18.03 -0.74 -25.22
C GLY A 34 17.46 -1.94 -24.46
N LEU A 35 17.81 -3.16 -24.90
CA LEU A 35 17.37 -4.38 -24.25
C LEU A 35 17.96 -4.50 -22.84
N ILE A 36 19.26 -4.21 -22.67
CA ILE A 36 19.94 -4.22 -21.37
C ILE A 36 19.24 -3.25 -20.41
N SER A 37 18.96 -2.04 -20.87
CA SER A 37 18.29 -1.01 -20.05
C SER A 37 16.91 -1.46 -19.59
N ILE A 38 16.09 -2.00 -20.50
CA ILE A 38 14.74 -2.49 -20.17
C ILE A 38 14.80 -3.63 -19.16
N VAL A 39 15.68 -4.63 -19.40
CA VAL A 39 15.82 -5.79 -18.49
C VAL A 39 16.21 -5.34 -17.09
N LEU A 40 17.19 -4.45 -16.95
CA LEU A 40 17.66 -3.97 -15.66
C LEU A 40 16.58 -3.16 -14.91
N VAL A 41 15.85 -2.30 -15.63
CA VAL A 41 14.73 -1.53 -15.04
C VAL A 41 13.60 -2.46 -14.60
N VAL A 42 13.27 -3.48 -15.40
CA VAL A 42 12.24 -4.46 -15.04
C VAL A 42 12.67 -5.27 -13.80
N LEU A 43 13.91 -5.72 -13.73
CA LEU A 43 14.43 -6.44 -12.56
C LEU A 43 14.38 -5.56 -11.30
N PHE A 44 14.74 -4.28 -11.43
CA PHE A 44 14.61 -3.33 -10.34
C PHE A 44 13.14 -3.15 -9.90
N ALA A 45 12.23 -2.98 -10.85
CA ALA A 45 10.80 -2.84 -10.57
C ALA A 45 10.22 -4.11 -9.89
N ILE A 46 10.66 -5.31 -10.29
CA ILE A 46 10.27 -6.57 -9.65
C ILE A 46 10.74 -6.61 -8.20
N ALA A 47 11.97 -6.17 -7.90
CA ALA A 47 12.48 -6.12 -6.53
C ALA A 47 11.66 -5.18 -5.65
N VAL A 48 11.32 -3.98 -6.16
CA VAL A 48 10.45 -3.02 -5.47
C VAL A 48 9.06 -3.60 -5.25
N PHE A 49 8.46 -4.18 -6.28
CA PHE A 49 7.16 -4.81 -6.23
C PHE A 49 7.11 -5.95 -5.19
N ALA A 50 8.09 -6.84 -5.20
CA ALA A 50 8.16 -7.94 -4.24
C ALA A 50 8.22 -7.43 -2.79
N TRP A 51 9.02 -6.39 -2.54
CA TRP A 51 9.04 -5.77 -1.21
C TRP A 51 7.70 -5.12 -0.86
N GLY A 52 7.07 -4.45 -1.82
CA GLY A 52 5.72 -3.91 -1.66
C GLY A 52 4.69 -4.98 -1.28
N VAL A 53 4.73 -6.15 -1.92
CA VAL A 53 3.87 -7.30 -1.56
C VAL A 53 4.10 -7.72 -0.11
N LEU A 54 5.34 -7.83 0.33
CA LEU A 54 5.67 -8.20 1.72
C LEU A 54 5.15 -7.17 2.72
N ASP A 55 5.31 -5.89 2.43
CA ASP A 55 4.79 -4.80 3.26
C ASP A 55 3.24 -4.81 3.32
N GLY A 56 2.58 -5.00 2.17
CA GLY A 56 1.13 -5.09 2.11
C GLY A 56 0.58 -6.28 2.90
N GLN A 57 1.25 -7.44 2.81
CA GLN A 57 0.88 -8.61 3.61
C GLN A 57 1.11 -8.40 5.11
N ALA A 58 2.22 -7.75 5.47
CA ALA A 58 2.53 -7.46 6.87
C ALA A 58 1.50 -6.50 7.48
N ASP A 59 1.11 -5.45 6.73
CA ASP A 59 0.10 -4.49 7.16
C ASP A 59 -1.28 -5.13 7.32
N ALA A 60 -1.74 -5.93 6.33
CA ALA A 60 -3.03 -6.60 6.40
C ALA A 60 -3.12 -7.63 7.53
N ARG A 61 -2.01 -8.29 7.87
CA ARG A 61 -1.98 -9.21 9.02
C ARG A 61 -1.97 -8.48 10.37
N ALA A 62 -1.30 -7.32 10.43
CA ALA A 62 -1.25 -6.50 11.64
C ALA A 62 -2.58 -5.76 11.88
N ASN A 63 -3.25 -5.35 10.80
CA ASN A 63 -4.48 -4.58 10.82
C ASN A 63 -5.54 -5.28 9.95
N PRO A 64 -6.28 -6.26 10.50
CA PRO A 64 -7.34 -6.95 9.75
C PRO A 64 -8.46 -6.01 9.29
N ASP A 65 -8.75 -4.97 10.08
CA ASP A 65 -9.72 -3.94 9.75
C ASP A 65 -9.15 -3.01 8.67
N PRO A 66 -9.77 -2.91 7.48
CA PRO A 66 -9.31 -2.05 6.39
C PRO A 66 -9.16 -0.57 6.77
N ASP A 67 -10.03 -0.06 7.67
CA ASP A 67 -10.05 1.34 8.08
C ASP A 67 -8.88 1.71 9.01
N ARG A 68 -8.23 0.71 9.60
CA ARG A 68 -7.09 0.89 10.52
C ARG A 68 -5.74 0.65 9.87
N ARG A 69 -5.70 0.43 8.56
CA ARG A 69 -4.46 0.15 7.83
C ARG A 69 -3.57 1.38 7.73
N GLU A 70 -2.26 1.14 7.76
CA GLU A 70 -1.29 2.22 7.61
C GLU A 70 -1.30 2.83 6.19
N ASP A 71 -1.05 4.13 6.11
CA ASP A 71 -0.80 4.79 4.82
C ASP A 71 0.60 4.42 4.30
N LEU A 72 0.64 3.32 3.54
CA LEU A 72 1.86 2.88 2.88
C LEU A 72 2.19 3.73 1.64
N ALA A 73 1.21 4.43 1.05
CA ALA A 73 1.43 5.22 -0.15
C ALA A 73 2.40 6.38 0.13
N MET A 74 2.14 7.17 1.17
CA MET A 74 3.03 8.26 1.56
C MET A 74 4.43 7.76 1.92
N ARG A 75 4.52 6.61 2.61
CA ARG A 75 5.84 6.02 2.97
C ARG A 75 6.63 5.60 1.75
N TRP A 76 5.99 5.00 0.75
CA TRP A 76 6.64 4.58 -0.48
C TRP A 76 6.97 5.76 -1.40
N LEU A 77 6.13 6.80 -1.41
CA LEU A 77 6.44 8.04 -2.13
C LEU A 77 7.71 8.71 -1.59
N LEU A 78 7.80 8.86 -0.26
CA LEU A 78 8.99 9.43 0.39
C LEU A 78 10.23 8.55 0.18
N ALA A 79 10.09 7.23 0.26
CA ALA A 79 11.18 6.30 -0.02
C ALA A 79 11.66 6.40 -1.48
N GLY A 80 10.73 6.50 -2.43
CA GLY A 80 11.04 6.66 -3.86
C GLY A 80 11.73 7.99 -4.18
N LEU A 81 11.23 9.09 -3.63
CA LEU A 81 11.86 10.42 -3.76
C LEU A 81 13.28 10.40 -3.20
N PHE A 82 13.46 9.89 -2.01
CA PHE A 82 14.79 9.77 -1.38
C PHE A 82 15.71 8.88 -2.22
N ALA A 83 15.23 7.72 -2.67
CA ALA A 83 15.98 6.82 -3.52
C ALA A 83 16.42 7.50 -4.83
N GLY A 84 15.51 8.22 -5.48
CA GLY A 84 15.77 8.93 -6.73
C GLY A 84 16.84 10.01 -6.56
N ILE A 85 16.69 10.89 -5.58
CA ILE A 85 17.62 11.99 -5.33
C ILE A 85 19.00 11.46 -4.95
N VAL A 86 19.08 10.53 -4.00
CA VAL A 86 20.35 9.98 -3.52
C VAL A 86 21.05 9.18 -4.61
N SER A 87 20.33 8.32 -5.34
CA SER A 87 20.95 7.55 -6.44
C SER A 87 21.42 8.45 -7.57
N GLY A 88 20.66 9.50 -7.93
CA GLY A 88 21.08 10.49 -8.92
C GLY A 88 22.35 11.22 -8.51
N ALA A 89 22.39 11.76 -7.28
CA ALA A 89 23.56 12.46 -6.76
C ALA A 89 24.81 11.57 -6.68
N VAL A 90 24.65 10.33 -6.17
CA VAL A 90 25.76 9.36 -6.06
C VAL A 90 26.26 8.96 -7.44
N THR A 91 25.39 8.68 -8.38
CA THR A 91 25.77 8.29 -9.74
C THR A 91 26.47 9.43 -10.47
N TRP A 92 25.98 10.66 -10.32
CA TRP A 92 26.67 11.84 -10.83
C TRP A 92 28.06 11.98 -10.23
N PHE A 93 28.21 11.84 -8.92
CA PHE A 93 29.52 11.90 -8.27
C PHE A 93 30.49 10.85 -8.81
N ILE A 94 30.00 9.60 -8.98
CA ILE A 94 30.82 8.51 -9.54
C ILE A 94 31.22 8.82 -10.99
N SER A 95 30.35 9.45 -11.78
CA SER A 95 30.62 9.77 -13.18
C SER A 95 31.76 10.75 -13.37
N VAL A 96 32.08 11.58 -12.37
CA VAL A 96 33.24 12.49 -12.38
C VAL A 96 34.54 11.68 -12.48
N PHE A 97 34.58 10.50 -11.86
CA PHE A 97 35.75 9.62 -11.85
C PHE A 97 35.68 8.50 -12.91
N TYR A 98 34.46 8.10 -13.29
CA TYR A 98 34.24 7.00 -14.20
C TYR A 98 33.41 7.41 -15.42
N LYS A 99 34.11 7.74 -16.52
CA LYS A 99 33.54 8.32 -17.74
C LYS A 99 32.64 7.34 -18.54
N SER A 100 32.62 6.07 -18.19
CA SER A 100 31.74 5.05 -18.83
C SER A 100 30.28 5.17 -18.40
N LEU A 101 29.99 6.00 -17.40
CA LEU A 101 28.60 6.32 -17.02
C LEU A 101 28.07 7.45 -17.90
N TYR A 102 27.03 7.15 -18.65
CA TYR A 102 26.29 8.15 -19.42
C TYR A 102 25.42 8.96 -18.45
N VAL A 103 26.00 9.99 -17.85
CA VAL A 103 25.34 10.87 -16.88
C VAL A 103 25.38 12.30 -17.41
N GLU A 104 24.24 12.91 -17.45
CA GLU A 104 24.09 14.30 -17.82
C GLU A 104 24.47 15.26 -16.68
N ALA A 105 24.13 16.55 -16.82
CA ALA A 105 24.39 17.53 -15.76
C ALA A 105 23.65 17.14 -14.46
N LEU A 106 24.25 17.43 -13.31
CA LEU A 106 23.71 17.15 -11.98
C LEU A 106 22.23 17.56 -11.83
N LEU A 107 21.87 18.71 -12.38
CA LEU A 107 20.51 19.22 -12.30
C LEU A 107 19.51 18.28 -13.00
N ASN A 108 19.87 17.76 -14.18
CA ASN A 108 19.02 16.82 -14.91
C ASN A 108 18.90 15.47 -14.20
N GLU A 109 19.99 15.00 -13.58
CA GLU A 109 19.98 13.78 -12.76
C GLU A 109 19.07 13.90 -11.53
N ILE A 110 19.12 15.03 -10.82
CA ILE A 110 18.32 15.24 -9.61
C ILE A 110 16.85 15.52 -9.96
N THR A 111 16.57 16.08 -11.12
CA THR A 111 15.18 16.38 -11.52
C THR A 111 14.56 15.23 -12.31
N THR A 112 15.02 14.98 -13.53
CA THR A 112 14.39 14.03 -14.46
C THR A 112 14.60 12.59 -14.03
N PHE A 113 15.84 12.21 -13.74
CA PHE A 113 16.15 10.84 -13.34
C PHE A 113 15.61 10.51 -11.96
N ALA A 114 15.72 11.45 -11.01
CA ALA A 114 15.15 11.24 -9.67
C ALA A 114 13.63 11.13 -9.70
N ALA A 115 12.95 11.97 -10.52
CA ALA A 115 11.49 11.87 -10.69
C ALA A 115 11.07 10.53 -11.32
N PHE A 116 11.78 10.07 -12.35
CA PHE A 116 11.56 8.77 -12.97
C PHE A 116 11.72 7.62 -11.95
N THR A 117 12.83 7.64 -11.21
CA THR A 117 13.12 6.62 -10.19
C THR A 117 12.07 6.64 -9.07
N ALA A 118 11.69 7.83 -8.59
CA ALA A 118 10.66 7.99 -7.57
C ALA A 118 9.31 7.41 -8.04
N LEU A 119 8.91 7.73 -9.26
CA LEU A 119 7.66 7.23 -9.85
C LEU A 119 7.71 5.71 -10.03
N LEU A 120 8.82 5.17 -10.53
CA LEU A 120 8.99 3.74 -10.72
C LEU A 120 8.89 2.97 -9.38
N VAL A 121 9.59 3.45 -8.35
CA VAL A 121 9.53 2.87 -6.99
C VAL A 121 8.12 2.99 -6.43
N PHE A 122 7.49 4.15 -6.54
CA PHE A 122 6.15 4.38 -6.01
C PHE A 122 5.12 3.47 -6.67
N LEU A 123 5.03 3.46 -8.00
CA LEU A 123 4.02 2.67 -8.72
C LEU A 123 4.20 1.16 -8.51
N ALA A 124 5.45 0.67 -8.60
CA ALA A 124 5.73 -0.74 -8.37
C ALA A 124 5.39 -1.17 -6.93
N ALA A 125 5.74 -0.34 -5.94
CA ALA A 125 5.46 -0.62 -4.54
C ALA A 125 3.96 -0.58 -4.23
N ILE A 126 3.21 0.40 -4.75
CA ILE A 126 1.76 0.50 -4.53
C ILE A 126 1.03 -0.70 -5.15
N ALA A 127 1.39 -1.08 -6.37
CA ALA A 127 0.85 -2.29 -6.98
C ALA A 127 1.16 -3.53 -6.13
N GLY A 128 2.39 -3.65 -5.63
CA GLY A 128 2.80 -4.73 -4.73
C GLY A 128 2.01 -4.73 -3.43
N THR A 129 1.88 -3.58 -2.76
CA THR A 129 1.13 -3.48 -1.48
C THR A 129 -0.36 -3.81 -1.65
N ALA A 130 -0.97 -3.36 -2.75
CA ALA A 130 -2.36 -3.68 -3.06
C ALA A 130 -2.56 -5.20 -3.23
N ILE A 131 -1.69 -5.86 -4.00
CA ILE A 131 -1.74 -7.31 -4.19
C ILE A 131 -1.44 -8.04 -2.88
N GLY A 132 -0.47 -7.56 -2.09
CA GLY A 132 -0.13 -8.13 -0.79
C GLY A 132 -1.31 -8.15 0.17
N ARG A 133 -2.02 -7.03 0.30
CA ARG A 133 -3.25 -6.89 1.11
C ARG A 133 -4.35 -7.80 0.59
N TRP A 134 -4.63 -7.76 -0.70
CA TRP A 134 -5.66 -8.59 -1.33
C TRP A 134 -5.46 -10.10 -1.11
N VAL A 135 -4.23 -10.60 -1.18
CA VAL A 135 -3.91 -12.02 -0.93
C VAL A 135 -4.24 -12.42 0.51
N VAL A 136 -3.96 -11.54 1.49
CA VAL A 136 -4.28 -11.81 2.90
C VAL A 136 -5.79 -11.79 3.13
N ASP A 137 -6.48 -10.77 2.60
CA ASP A 137 -7.93 -10.61 2.75
C ASP A 137 -8.68 -11.81 2.15
N ARG A 138 -8.33 -12.24 0.93
CA ARG A 138 -8.92 -13.44 0.33
C ARG A 138 -8.74 -14.71 1.16
N ARG A 139 -7.60 -14.85 1.83
CA ARG A 139 -7.38 -16.01 2.70
C ARG A 139 -8.19 -15.94 3.98
N ALA A 140 -8.38 -14.74 4.52
CA ALA A 140 -9.23 -14.53 5.69
C ALA A 140 -10.69 -14.88 5.41
N ASP A 141 -11.23 -14.47 4.26
CA ASP A 141 -12.61 -14.76 3.83
C ASP A 141 -12.84 -16.27 3.60
N GLN A 142 -11.81 -17.03 3.25
CA GLN A 142 -11.90 -18.48 3.01
C GLN A 142 -11.80 -19.31 4.30
N THR A 143 -11.39 -18.72 5.43
CA THR A 143 -11.45 -19.42 6.71
C THR A 143 -12.90 -19.43 7.19
N PRO A 144 -13.54 -20.62 7.36
CA PRO A 144 -14.89 -20.68 7.92
C PRO A 144 -14.86 -19.99 9.28
N HIS A 145 -15.60 -18.89 9.42
CA HIS A 145 -15.90 -18.38 10.74
C HIS A 145 -16.66 -19.51 11.44
N LEU A 146 -15.98 -20.29 12.26
CA LEU A 146 -16.63 -21.11 13.25
C LEU A 146 -17.44 -20.12 14.09
N HIS A 147 -18.71 -19.92 13.70
CA HIS A 147 -19.68 -19.33 14.59
C HIS A 147 -19.57 -20.13 15.87
N ARG A 148 -19.00 -19.52 16.89
CA ARG A 148 -18.98 -20.06 18.23
C ARG A 148 -20.45 -20.24 18.60
N ALA A 149 -20.98 -21.42 18.26
CA ALA A 149 -22.29 -21.90 18.73
C ALA A 149 -22.13 -22.10 20.25
N GLY A 150 -22.32 -21.03 21.00
CA GLY A 150 -22.17 -21.02 22.44
C GLY A 150 -22.12 -19.58 22.93
N GLY A 151 -23.29 -18.95 23.03
CA GLY A 151 -23.41 -17.63 23.59
C GLY A 151 -24.56 -16.80 23.04
N ASP A 152 -25.69 -17.47 22.80
CA ASP A 152 -26.94 -16.76 22.46
C ASP A 152 -27.63 -16.15 23.70
N GLU A 153 -26.97 -16.10 24.85
CA GLU A 153 -27.61 -15.63 26.08
C GLU A 153 -27.25 -14.21 26.50
N ASP A 154 -26.36 -13.50 25.79
CA ASP A 154 -25.99 -12.12 26.15
C ASP A 154 -25.99 -11.13 24.97
N ARG A 155 -26.84 -11.35 23.96
CA ARG A 155 -27.34 -10.22 23.22
C ARG A 155 -28.42 -9.58 24.06
N ALA A 156 -28.01 -8.73 24.99
CA ALA A 156 -28.87 -7.67 25.51
C ALA A 156 -29.44 -6.95 24.28
N ASP A 157 -30.68 -7.31 24.00
CA ASP A 157 -31.52 -6.71 22.97
C ASP A 157 -31.53 -5.19 23.28
N THR A 158 -30.67 -4.42 22.60
CA THR A 158 -30.78 -2.95 22.60
C THR A 158 -31.92 -2.59 21.68
N ASP A 159 -33.10 -3.16 21.92
CA ASP A 159 -34.36 -2.71 21.37
C ASP A 159 -34.73 -1.40 22.08
N VAL A 160 -34.09 -0.31 21.67
CA VAL A 160 -34.29 1.04 22.22
C VAL A 160 -35.69 1.57 21.90
N PHE A 161 -36.43 0.88 21.07
CA PHE A 161 -37.81 1.22 20.72
C PHE A 161 -38.69 -0.01 20.92
N ALA A 162 -39.35 -0.08 22.08
CA ALA A 162 -40.46 -0.99 22.23
C ALA A 162 -41.47 -0.69 21.12
N ALA A 163 -41.76 -1.70 20.28
CA ALA A 163 -42.80 -1.56 19.27
C ALA A 163 -44.11 -1.19 19.98
N VAL A 164 -44.59 0.03 19.75
CA VAL A 164 -45.92 0.44 20.21
C VAL A 164 -46.91 -0.42 19.48
N ARG A 165 -47.42 -1.44 20.17
CA ARG A 165 -48.53 -2.22 19.67
C ARG A 165 -49.75 -1.29 19.65
N THR A 166 -50.18 -0.95 18.46
CA THR A 166 -51.38 -0.13 18.20
C THR A 166 -52.66 -0.74 18.72
N ASP A 167 -52.62 -2.01 19.15
CA ASP A 167 -53.82 -2.73 19.65
C ASP A 167 -54.22 -2.31 21.07
N ASP A 168 -53.27 -1.88 21.93
CA ASP A 168 -53.57 -1.44 23.29
C ASP A 168 -54.21 -0.05 23.34
N ALA A 169 -54.02 0.78 22.30
CA ALA A 169 -54.60 2.12 22.22
C ALA A 169 -56.12 2.10 21.84
N SER A 170 -56.57 1.04 21.18
CA SER A 170 -58.00 0.89 20.81
C SER A 170 -58.86 0.40 21.94
N GLU A 171 -58.35 -0.49 22.81
CA GLU A 171 -59.10 -1.03 23.96
C GLU A 171 -59.28 0.03 25.09
N ALA A 172 -58.23 0.87 25.30
CA ALA A 172 -58.33 1.96 26.30
C ALA A 172 -59.39 3.00 25.91
N LYS A 173 -59.53 3.32 24.64
CA LYS A 173 -60.48 4.31 24.14
C LYS A 173 -61.91 3.79 24.18
N THR A 174 -62.14 2.47 23.97
CA THR A 174 -63.45 1.83 24.01
C THR A 174 -63.95 1.70 25.44
N SER A 175 -63.09 1.54 26.43
CA SER A 175 -63.46 1.43 27.83
C SER A 175 -63.82 2.78 28.45
N GLU A 176 -63.28 3.90 27.98
CA GLU A 176 -63.69 5.26 28.46
C GLU A 176 -65.04 5.69 27.92
N VAL A 177 -65.34 5.47 26.65
CA VAL A 177 -66.64 5.77 26.04
C VAL A 177 -67.77 4.98 26.70
N ARG A 178 -67.52 3.74 27.12
CA ARG A 178 -68.52 2.92 27.79
C ARG A 178 -68.84 3.35 29.22
N ARG A 179 -67.96 4.10 29.88
CA ARG A 179 -68.18 4.65 31.23
C ARG A 179 -68.92 5.97 31.22
N GLU A 180 -68.91 6.72 30.17
CA GLU A 180 -69.65 7.95 30.01
C GLU A 180 -71.13 7.72 29.71
N ASP A 181 -71.49 6.64 29.01
CA ASP A 181 -72.87 6.27 28.70
C ASP A 181 -73.65 5.65 29.89
N GLN A 182 -72.98 5.41 31.02
CA GLN A 182 -73.62 4.84 32.24
C GLN A 182 -73.81 5.85 33.36
N ARG A 183 -73.66 7.13 33.13
CA ARG A 183 -73.95 8.22 34.08
C ARG A 183 -75.08 9.07 33.55
#